data_a612891f33f2aa3e5606621d420ee6d4
#
_entry.id   a612891f33f2aa3e5606621d420ee6d4
#
_cell.length_a   1.000
_cell.length_b   1.000
_cell.length_c   1.000
_cell.angle_alpha   90.00
_cell.angle_beta   90.00
_cell.angle_gamma   90.00
#
_symmetry.space_group_name_H-M   'P 1'
#
loop_
_entity.id
_entity.type
_entity.pdbx_description
1 polymer ?
#
loop_
_entity_poly.entity_id
_entity_poly.type
_entity_poly.pdbx_seq_one_letter_code
_entity_poly.pdbx_strand_id
1 'polypeptide(L)'
;MEKKYDVVALGEFLIDFTPAGSTDSGMKLFEQNPGGAPVNMLTAVGKAGLKTAFIGKVGDDMHGNFLVETAKQAGIDTRGIVVDNTVFTTLAFVTLDENGEREFSFARKPGADTMLCYKEVDADLLRDTKVFHIGSLSLTDEPARTTTFQAVREARKYGAVISYDPNYREPLWDNRENAMERMKSILPFVDIMKLSDEETALLTPFEDPKEAAEYLLGTGVRLVAVTLGSEGVLICSRDGSRKVPGFVSHVVDTTGAGDSFWGAFVSQLIRADKSLEEFSIDELEEFARYGNAVASLCVEKRGGLRSIPEESETFERLTVK
;
A
#
# COMPACT_ATOMS: atom_id res chain seq x y z
N MET A 1 21.77 11.16 -12.76
CA MET A 1 22.41 10.12 -11.91
C MET A 1 21.41 8.98 -11.79
N GLU A 2 21.88 7.75 -11.85
CA GLU A 2 21.04 6.57 -11.65
C GLU A 2 20.50 6.54 -10.21
N LYS A 3 19.19 6.33 -10.05
CA LYS A 3 18.54 6.25 -8.74
C LYS A 3 18.90 4.94 -8.05
N LYS A 4 19.22 4.99 -6.75
CA LYS A 4 19.62 3.82 -5.97
C LYS A 4 18.47 2.86 -5.68
N TYR A 5 17.26 3.41 -5.48
CA TYR A 5 16.03 2.67 -5.17
C TYR A 5 15.03 2.79 -6.30
N ASP A 6 14.36 1.69 -6.57
CA ASP A 6 13.24 1.66 -7.51
C ASP A 6 11.97 2.21 -6.85
N VAL A 7 11.69 1.79 -5.61
CA VAL A 7 10.57 2.31 -4.81
C VAL A 7 11.01 2.58 -3.38
N VAL A 8 10.68 3.76 -2.87
CA VAL A 8 10.69 4.07 -1.44
C VAL A 8 9.26 4.36 -1.01
N ALA A 9 8.81 3.76 0.09
CA ALA A 9 7.50 4.05 0.65
C ALA A 9 7.59 4.67 2.03
N LEU A 10 6.64 5.58 2.35
CA LEU A 10 6.47 6.16 3.67
C LEU A 10 5.07 5.84 4.19
N GLY A 11 4.99 5.40 5.44
CA GLY A 11 3.70 5.17 6.07
C GLY A 11 3.78 4.35 7.35
N GLU A 12 2.69 3.63 7.63
CA GLU A 12 2.55 2.76 8.79
C GLU A 12 3.27 1.42 8.60
N PHE A 13 3.79 0.92 9.71
CA PHE A 13 4.26 -0.44 9.89
C PHE A 13 3.83 -0.90 11.28
N LEU A 14 2.96 -1.89 11.35
CA LEU A 14 2.20 -2.23 12.55
C LEU A 14 2.02 -3.74 12.70
N ILE A 15 1.44 -4.16 13.80
CA ILE A 15 1.07 -5.57 14.00
C ILE A 15 -0.44 -5.74 13.82
N ASP A 16 -0.82 -6.69 12.97
CA ASP A 16 -2.20 -7.20 12.89
C ASP A 16 -2.32 -8.47 13.73
N PHE A 17 -3.07 -8.41 14.83
CA PHE A 17 -3.49 -9.57 15.60
C PHE A 17 -4.77 -10.15 15.03
N THR A 18 -4.65 -11.27 14.32
CA THR A 18 -5.79 -11.97 13.71
C THR A 18 -6.21 -13.19 14.53
N PRO A 19 -7.52 -13.56 14.56
CA PRO A 19 -7.99 -14.70 15.30
C PRO A 19 -7.32 -16.01 14.84
N ALA A 20 -6.78 -16.77 15.79
CA ALA A 20 -6.11 -18.06 15.57
C ALA A 20 -6.79 -19.23 16.30
N GLY A 21 -8.07 -19.07 16.65
CA GLY A 21 -8.85 -20.08 17.38
C GLY A 21 -8.91 -19.82 18.88
N SER A 22 -9.05 -20.90 19.66
CA SER A 22 -9.12 -20.85 21.13
C SER A 22 -8.34 -22.00 21.74
N THR A 23 -7.88 -21.79 22.98
CA THR A 23 -7.30 -22.88 23.79
C THR A 23 -8.38 -23.87 24.21
N ASP A 24 -7.98 -25.05 24.74
CA ASP A 24 -8.89 -26.04 25.32
C ASP A 24 -9.75 -25.47 26.46
N SER A 25 -9.25 -24.43 27.14
CA SER A 25 -9.97 -23.70 28.20
C SER A 25 -10.87 -22.55 27.67
N GLY A 26 -10.98 -22.40 26.35
CA GLY A 26 -11.84 -21.40 25.70
C GLY A 26 -11.23 -19.98 25.61
N MET A 27 -9.94 -19.80 25.93
CA MET A 27 -9.28 -18.50 25.77
C MET A 27 -8.95 -18.23 24.28
N LYS A 28 -9.26 -17.02 23.80
CA LYS A 28 -8.98 -16.62 22.41
C LYS A 28 -7.47 -16.59 22.15
N LEU A 29 -7.06 -17.11 21.01
CA LEU A 29 -5.69 -17.04 20.48
C LEU A 29 -5.65 -16.05 19.34
N PHE A 30 -4.54 -15.33 19.23
CA PHE A 30 -4.27 -14.40 18.13
C PHE A 30 -2.92 -14.73 17.48
N GLU A 31 -2.90 -14.70 16.17
CA GLU A 31 -1.68 -14.76 15.37
C GLU A 31 -1.12 -13.36 15.19
N GLN A 32 0.18 -13.18 15.44
CA GLN A 32 0.89 -11.92 15.24
C GLN A 32 1.35 -11.83 13.79
N ASN A 33 0.75 -10.94 13.01
CA ASN A 33 1.11 -10.71 11.63
C ASN A 33 1.75 -9.32 11.45
N PRO A 34 2.84 -9.21 10.67
CA PRO A 34 3.33 -7.92 10.25
C PRO A 34 2.33 -7.31 9.25
N GLY A 35 1.92 -6.07 9.49
CA GLY A 35 0.95 -5.33 8.69
C GLY A 35 1.47 -3.94 8.32
N GLY A 36 0.80 -3.31 7.37
CA GLY A 36 1.11 -2.00 6.84
C GLY A 36 1.11 -2.03 5.32
N ALA A 37 0.17 -1.30 4.71
CA ALA A 37 0.00 -1.29 3.26
C ALA A 37 1.28 -0.91 2.50
N PRO A 38 2.06 0.11 2.94
CA PRO A 38 3.30 0.47 2.24
C PRO A 38 4.33 -0.66 2.23
N VAL A 39 4.44 -1.44 3.31
CA VAL A 39 5.42 -2.53 3.40
C VAL A 39 4.96 -3.75 2.59
N ASN A 40 3.65 -4.03 2.55
CA ASN A 40 3.09 -5.04 1.65
C ASN A 40 3.41 -4.70 0.18
N MET A 41 3.16 -3.46 -0.23
CA MET A 41 3.46 -2.95 -1.58
C MET A 41 4.95 -3.10 -1.90
N LEU A 42 5.86 -2.67 -1.00
CA LEU A 42 7.30 -2.80 -1.17
C LEU A 42 7.75 -4.26 -1.29
N THR A 43 7.11 -5.16 -0.55
CA THR A 43 7.41 -6.60 -0.63
C THR A 43 7.07 -7.15 -2.02
N ALA A 44 5.93 -6.77 -2.61
CA ALA A 44 5.58 -7.17 -3.96
C ALA A 44 6.58 -6.61 -5.01
N VAL A 45 7.03 -5.37 -4.84
CA VAL A 45 8.09 -4.78 -5.67
C VAL A 45 9.42 -5.54 -5.51
N GLY A 46 9.79 -5.89 -4.27
CA GLY A 46 11.00 -6.66 -3.97
C GLY A 46 10.97 -8.06 -4.57
N LYS A 47 9.82 -8.76 -4.53
CA LYS A 47 9.61 -10.06 -5.19
C LYS A 47 9.76 -9.99 -6.71
N ALA A 48 9.52 -8.83 -7.31
CA ALA A 48 9.82 -8.56 -8.71
C ALA A 48 11.31 -8.19 -8.95
N GLY A 49 12.20 -8.38 -7.97
CA GLY A 49 13.66 -8.17 -8.11
C GLY A 49 14.10 -6.70 -8.09
N LEU A 50 13.24 -5.77 -7.67
CA LEU A 50 13.54 -4.35 -7.61
C LEU A 50 14.00 -3.93 -6.19
N LYS A 51 14.75 -2.82 -6.12
CA LYS A 51 15.32 -2.30 -4.88
C LYS A 51 14.33 -1.42 -4.14
N THR A 52 14.06 -1.78 -2.89
CA THR A 52 13.07 -1.09 -2.05
C THR A 52 13.68 -0.56 -0.75
N ALA A 53 13.10 0.53 -0.22
CA ALA A 53 13.38 1.02 1.12
C ALA A 53 12.10 1.55 1.77
N PHE A 54 12.04 1.49 3.10
CA PHE A 54 10.88 1.96 3.86
C PHE A 54 11.25 3.10 4.81
N ILE A 55 10.37 4.11 4.87
CA ILE A 55 10.42 5.23 5.82
C ILE A 55 9.21 5.12 6.74
N GLY A 56 9.46 5.01 8.04
CA GLY A 56 8.40 4.91 9.04
C GLY A 56 8.95 4.92 10.45
N LYS A 57 8.07 4.73 11.42
CA LYS A 57 8.47 4.69 12.84
C LYS A 57 7.78 3.54 13.55
N VAL A 58 8.55 2.83 14.38
CA VAL A 58 8.09 1.75 15.27
C VAL A 58 8.56 2.05 16.70
N GLY A 59 7.95 1.40 17.68
CA GLY A 59 8.37 1.50 19.07
C GLY A 59 9.65 0.70 19.35
N ASP A 60 10.41 1.10 20.38
CA ASP A 60 11.47 0.27 20.97
C ASP A 60 10.84 -0.81 21.87
N ASP A 61 10.15 -1.73 21.24
CA ASP A 61 9.41 -2.82 21.88
C ASP A 61 9.56 -4.12 21.08
N MET A 62 9.04 -5.24 21.62
CA MET A 62 9.15 -6.54 20.98
C MET A 62 8.49 -6.58 19.59
N HIS A 63 7.46 -5.78 19.37
CA HIS A 63 6.73 -5.71 18.12
C HIS A 63 7.49 -4.90 17.07
N GLY A 64 8.06 -3.75 17.47
CA GLY A 64 8.91 -2.94 16.60
C GLY A 64 10.15 -3.70 16.14
N ASN A 65 10.83 -4.40 17.05
CA ASN A 65 11.96 -5.25 16.71
C ASN A 65 11.58 -6.37 15.72
N PHE A 66 10.42 -7.01 15.93
CA PHE A 66 9.89 -8.02 15.03
C PHE A 66 9.61 -7.46 13.63
N LEU A 67 9.02 -6.26 13.55
CA LEU A 67 8.72 -5.59 12.27
C LEU A 67 10.00 -5.23 11.51
N VAL A 68 10.98 -4.62 12.17
CA VAL A 68 12.27 -4.28 11.55
C VAL A 68 12.96 -5.52 10.98
N GLU A 69 12.99 -6.60 11.73
CA GLU A 69 13.60 -7.86 11.28
C GLU A 69 12.82 -8.47 10.11
N THR A 70 11.49 -8.40 10.15
CA THR A 70 10.63 -8.87 9.05
C THR A 70 10.90 -8.10 7.75
N ALA A 71 11.00 -6.76 7.82
CA ALA A 71 11.33 -5.94 6.64
C ALA A 71 12.71 -6.29 6.06
N LYS A 72 13.73 -6.52 6.93
CA LYS A 72 15.06 -6.97 6.48
C LYS A 72 15.00 -8.32 5.76
N GLN A 73 14.25 -9.28 6.33
CA GLN A 73 14.06 -10.60 5.71
C GLN A 73 13.33 -10.54 4.38
N ALA A 74 12.44 -9.56 4.20
CA ALA A 74 11.78 -9.27 2.93
C ALA A 74 12.70 -8.53 1.92
N GLY A 75 13.95 -8.23 2.27
CA GLY A 75 14.90 -7.52 1.41
C GLY A 75 14.69 -6.01 1.30
N ILE A 76 13.86 -5.43 2.18
CA ILE A 76 13.59 -3.99 2.22
C ILE A 76 14.72 -3.30 3.02
N ASP A 77 15.31 -2.24 2.46
CA ASP A 77 16.27 -1.41 3.22
C ASP A 77 15.53 -0.69 4.35
N THR A 78 15.97 -0.98 5.60
CA THR A 78 15.33 -0.51 6.83
C THR A 78 15.97 0.72 7.44
N ARG A 79 16.95 1.35 6.80
CA ARG A 79 17.66 2.53 7.34
C ARG A 79 16.76 3.75 7.56
N GLY A 80 15.61 3.79 6.91
CA GLY A 80 14.57 4.81 7.10
C GLY A 80 13.58 4.48 8.23
N ILE A 81 13.74 3.36 8.94
CA ILE A 81 12.90 3.02 10.08
C ILE A 81 13.46 3.66 11.35
N VAL A 82 12.70 4.55 11.93
CA VAL A 82 12.99 5.16 13.23
C VAL A 82 12.47 4.26 14.34
N VAL A 83 13.31 3.95 15.33
CA VAL A 83 12.90 3.23 16.54
C VAL A 83 12.75 4.24 17.67
N ASP A 84 11.56 4.35 18.26
CA ASP A 84 11.20 5.34 19.28
C ASP A 84 10.97 4.68 20.63
N ASN A 85 11.66 5.15 21.66
CA ASN A 85 11.57 4.61 23.02
C ASN A 85 10.46 5.27 23.87
N THR A 86 9.69 6.18 23.31
CA THR A 86 8.65 6.94 24.02
C THR A 86 7.23 6.54 23.66
N VAL A 87 7.04 5.88 22.52
CA VAL A 87 5.73 5.43 22.02
C VAL A 87 5.80 3.98 21.59
N PHE A 88 4.68 3.27 21.75
CA PHE A 88 4.56 1.87 21.35
C PHE A 88 4.32 1.71 19.84
N THR A 89 4.78 0.59 19.31
CA THR A 89 4.38 0.10 18.00
C THR A 89 2.85 0.01 17.90
N THR A 90 2.26 0.50 16.82
CA THR A 90 0.82 0.40 16.58
C THR A 90 0.39 -1.06 16.49
N LEU A 91 -0.71 -1.39 17.17
CA LEU A 91 -1.34 -2.71 17.12
C LEU A 91 -2.76 -2.58 16.58
N ALA A 92 -3.12 -3.46 15.66
CA ALA A 92 -4.46 -3.67 15.19
C ALA A 92 -4.95 -5.06 15.65
N PHE A 93 -6.13 -5.11 16.24
CA PHE A 93 -6.80 -6.36 16.60
C PHE A 93 -7.96 -6.56 15.64
N VAL A 94 -7.95 -7.67 14.95
CA VAL A 94 -9.04 -8.08 14.06
C VAL A 94 -9.94 -9.04 14.82
N THR A 95 -11.23 -8.75 14.86
CA THR A 95 -12.25 -9.65 15.36
C THR A 95 -13.25 -9.94 14.26
N LEU A 96 -14.05 -10.99 14.42
CA LEU A 96 -15.21 -11.24 13.57
C LEU A 96 -16.46 -10.93 14.41
N ASP A 97 -17.37 -10.18 13.82
CA ASP A 97 -18.68 -9.93 14.42
C ASP A 97 -19.57 -11.18 14.34
N GLU A 98 -20.83 -11.07 14.79
CA GLU A 98 -21.83 -12.16 14.78
C GLU A 98 -22.19 -12.63 13.36
N ASN A 99 -21.93 -11.80 12.33
CA ASN A 99 -22.19 -12.09 10.92
C ASN A 99 -20.94 -12.63 10.21
N GLY A 100 -19.78 -12.69 10.90
CA GLY A 100 -18.49 -13.08 10.34
C GLY A 100 -17.78 -11.93 9.62
N GLU A 101 -18.26 -10.67 9.75
CA GLU A 101 -17.59 -9.50 9.21
C GLU A 101 -16.41 -9.08 10.10
N ARG A 102 -15.38 -8.49 9.49
CA ARG A 102 -14.18 -8.06 10.21
C ARG A 102 -14.42 -6.74 10.90
N GLU A 103 -14.17 -6.73 12.21
CA GLU A 103 -14.12 -5.53 13.03
C GLU A 103 -12.67 -5.27 13.46
N PHE A 104 -12.25 -4.01 13.38
CA PHE A 104 -10.89 -3.59 13.72
C PHE A 104 -10.89 -2.72 14.97
N SER A 105 -9.96 -3.03 15.88
CA SER A 105 -9.66 -2.18 17.04
C SER A 105 -8.18 -1.85 17.04
N PHE A 106 -7.85 -0.55 17.19
CA PHE A 106 -6.47 -0.07 17.09
C PHE A 106 -5.96 0.48 18.42
N ALA A 107 -4.78 0.03 18.83
CA ALA A 107 -3.96 0.69 19.84
C ALA A 107 -2.97 1.65 19.15
N ARG A 108 -3.44 2.90 18.87
CA ARG A 108 -2.75 3.90 18.03
C ARG A 108 -3.01 5.35 18.52
N LYS A 109 -3.05 5.59 19.84
CA LYS A 109 -3.35 6.93 20.39
C LYS A 109 -2.32 7.37 21.46
N PRO A 110 -1.08 7.81 21.05
CA PRO A 110 -0.48 7.69 19.73
C PRO A 110 0.14 6.32 19.48
N GLY A 111 0.21 5.91 18.23
CA GLY A 111 1.07 4.84 17.78
C GLY A 111 2.39 5.42 17.23
N ALA A 112 3.47 4.63 17.22
CA ALA A 112 4.77 5.12 16.78
C ALA A 112 4.74 5.69 15.36
N ASP A 113 3.99 5.05 14.44
CA ASP A 113 3.85 5.49 13.05
C ASP A 113 3.28 6.91 12.91
N THR A 114 2.40 7.36 13.83
CA THR A 114 1.84 8.72 13.82
C THR A 114 2.85 9.78 14.30
N MET A 115 3.93 9.37 14.95
CA MET A 115 4.90 10.25 15.61
C MET A 115 6.18 10.47 14.79
N LEU A 116 6.19 10.08 13.51
CA LEU A 116 7.33 10.34 12.62
C LEU A 116 7.43 11.83 12.31
N CYS A 117 8.57 12.44 12.66
CA CYS A 117 8.90 13.83 12.36
C CYS A 117 9.80 13.93 11.13
N TYR A 118 9.64 14.99 10.31
CA TYR A 118 10.44 15.17 9.10
C TYR A 118 11.95 15.23 9.34
N LYS A 119 12.40 15.75 10.47
CA LYS A 119 13.83 15.78 10.85
C LYS A 119 14.46 14.38 11.02
N GLU A 120 13.62 13.34 11.16
CA GLU A 120 14.05 11.94 11.31
C GLU A 120 14.09 11.21 9.97
N VAL A 121 13.53 11.82 8.90
CA VAL A 121 13.49 11.25 7.56
C VAL A 121 14.87 11.34 6.92
N ASP A 122 15.38 10.20 6.46
CA ASP A 122 16.61 10.16 5.65
C ASP A 122 16.36 10.77 4.26
N ALA A 123 16.88 11.98 4.04
CA ALA A 123 16.68 12.73 2.81
C ALA A 123 17.29 12.03 1.58
N ASP A 124 18.29 11.17 1.77
CA ASP A 124 18.92 10.45 0.66
C ASP A 124 17.95 9.39 0.09
N LEU A 125 17.06 8.82 0.91
CA LEU A 125 16.00 7.95 0.41
C LEU A 125 15.03 8.68 -0.53
N LEU A 126 14.71 9.94 -0.21
CA LEU A 126 13.82 10.76 -1.03
C LEU A 126 14.46 11.20 -2.35
N ARG A 127 15.80 11.45 -2.34
CA ARG A 127 16.55 11.85 -3.52
C ARG A 127 16.76 10.70 -4.50
N ASP A 128 17.01 9.50 -3.94
CA ASP A 128 17.56 8.36 -4.70
C ASP A 128 16.49 7.32 -5.05
N THR A 129 15.20 7.73 -5.10
CA THR A 129 14.09 6.83 -5.51
C THR A 129 13.50 7.21 -6.86
N LYS A 130 13.12 6.21 -7.69
CA LYS A 130 12.35 6.42 -8.92
C LYS A 130 10.88 6.70 -8.61
N VAL A 131 10.29 5.90 -7.70
CA VAL A 131 8.90 6.03 -7.25
C VAL A 131 8.89 6.25 -5.74
N PHE A 132 8.13 7.23 -5.27
CA PHE A 132 7.85 7.47 -3.86
C PHE A 132 6.40 7.18 -3.56
N HIS A 133 6.14 6.15 -2.75
CA HIS A 133 4.80 5.66 -2.44
C HIS A 133 4.34 6.08 -1.05
N ILE A 134 3.07 6.46 -0.93
CA ILE A 134 2.40 6.81 0.33
C ILE A 134 1.00 6.21 0.38
N GLY A 135 0.54 5.96 1.62
CA GLY A 135 -0.85 5.69 1.95
C GLY A 135 -1.53 6.87 2.63
N SER A 136 -2.82 6.74 2.97
CA SER A 136 -3.53 7.79 3.71
C SER A 136 -3.37 7.71 5.22
N LEU A 137 -2.92 6.58 5.78
CA LEU A 137 -2.80 6.41 7.22
C LEU A 137 -1.75 7.34 7.85
N SER A 138 -0.74 7.73 7.08
CA SER A 138 0.23 8.77 7.47
C SER A 138 -0.33 10.20 7.46
N LEU A 139 -1.58 10.38 6.97
CA LEU A 139 -2.28 11.67 6.95
C LEU A 139 -3.28 11.82 8.10
N THR A 140 -3.47 10.80 8.94
CA THR A 140 -4.46 10.84 10.05
C THR A 140 -4.08 11.84 11.15
N ASP A 141 -2.80 11.88 11.54
CA ASP A 141 -2.35 12.59 12.72
C ASP A 141 -1.07 13.39 12.48
N GLU A 142 -0.83 14.38 13.33
CA GLU A 142 0.46 15.08 13.41
C GLU A 142 1.40 14.34 14.38
N PRO A 143 2.72 14.38 14.15
CA PRO A 143 3.45 15.10 13.10
C PRO A 143 3.57 14.33 11.76
N ALA A 144 3.10 13.08 11.67
CA ALA A 144 3.25 12.23 10.48
C ALA A 144 2.65 12.85 9.22
N ARG A 145 1.49 13.53 9.33
CA ARG A 145 0.84 14.22 8.21
C ARG A 145 1.73 15.30 7.61
N THR A 146 2.22 16.24 8.42
CA THR A 146 3.14 17.28 7.97
C THR A 146 4.41 16.67 7.38
N THR A 147 4.95 15.61 7.99
CA THR A 147 6.11 14.87 7.50
C THR A 147 5.88 14.27 6.12
N THR A 148 4.73 13.65 5.91
CA THR A 148 4.35 13.05 4.62
C THR A 148 4.31 14.09 3.51
N PHE A 149 3.68 15.25 3.75
CA PHE A 149 3.66 16.34 2.78
C PHE A 149 5.06 16.88 2.44
N GLN A 150 5.92 17.02 3.44
CA GLN A 150 7.30 17.47 3.23
C GLN A 150 8.10 16.44 2.44
N ALA A 151 7.97 15.15 2.76
CA ALA A 151 8.65 14.06 2.06
C ALA A 151 8.20 13.97 0.60
N VAL A 152 6.89 14.05 0.32
CA VAL A 152 6.33 14.05 -1.04
C VAL A 152 6.88 15.20 -1.88
N ARG A 153 6.91 16.42 -1.32
CA ARG A 153 7.45 17.60 -2.02
C ARG A 153 8.94 17.44 -2.32
N GLU A 154 9.70 16.91 -1.37
CA GLU A 154 11.13 16.71 -1.55
C GLU A 154 11.41 15.62 -2.59
N ALA A 155 10.76 14.45 -2.51
CA ALA A 155 10.90 13.38 -3.50
C ALA A 155 10.55 13.85 -4.92
N ARG A 156 9.45 14.60 -5.07
CA ARG A 156 9.02 15.19 -6.34
C ARG A 156 10.04 16.18 -6.91
N LYS A 157 10.67 17.00 -6.07
CA LYS A 157 11.73 17.93 -6.46
C LYS A 157 12.92 17.22 -7.09
N TYR A 158 13.21 15.99 -6.67
CA TYR A 158 14.25 15.13 -7.24
C TYR A 158 13.74 14.22 -8.37
N GLY A 159 12.53 14.44 -8.87
CA GLY A 159 11.99 13.77 -10.05
C GLY A 159 11.44 12.37 -9.77
N ALA A 160 11.11 12.04 -8.51
CA ALA A 160 10.40 10.81 -8.22
C ALA A 160 8.95 10.90 -8.71
N VAL A 161 8.42 9.80 -9.24
CA VAL A 161 7.00 9.60 -9.50
C VAL A 161 6.29 9.40 -8.15
N ILE A 162 5.26 10.17 -7.86
CA ILE A 162 4.49 10.06 -6.62
C ILE A 162 3.35 9.07 -6.81
N SER A 163 3.42 7.97 -6.06
CA SER A 163 2.43 6.89 -6.03
C SER A 163 1.57 6.98 -4.77
N TYR A 164 0.27 6.87 -4.91
CA TYR A 164 -0.68 6.98 -3.82
C TYR A 164 -1.70 5.84 -3.82
N ASP A 165 -1.91 5.23 -2.65
CA ASP A 165 -3.02 4.33 -2.35
C ASP A 165 -3.72 4.85 -1.09
N PRO A 166 -4.96 5.36 -1.16
CA PRO A 166 -5.69 5.85 0.01
C PRO A 166 -5.76 4.81 1.11
N ASN A 167 -6.09 3.60 0.78
CA ASN A 167 -6.21 2.46 1.68
C ASN A 167 -6.98 2.85 2.96
N TYR A 168 -8.17 3.40 2.77
CA TYR A 168 -9.01 3.98 3.81
C TYR A 168 -9.34 2.97 4.91
N ARG A 169 -9.21 3.41 6.16
CA ARG A 169 -9.59 2.64 7.35
C ARG A 169 -10.41 3.53 8.27
N GLU A 170 -11.74 3.43 8.16
CA GLU A 170 -12.68 4.28 8.90
C GLU A 170 -12.35 4.44 10.39
N PRO A 171 -12.03 3.38 11.16
CA PRO A 171 -11.77 3.51 12.60
C PRO A 171 -10.54 4.34 12.98
N LEU A 172 -9.68 4.70 12.02
CA LEU A 172 -8.48 5.51 12.25
C LEU A 172 -8.68 7.00 12.01
N TRP A 173 -9.88 7.41 11.62
CA TRP A 173 -10.21 8.80 11.33
C TRP A 173 -11.20 9.36 12.35
N ASP A 174 -11.09 10.66 12.65
CA ASP A 174 -12.02 11.34 13.56
C ASP A 174 -13.47 11.29 13.04
N ASN A 175 -13.61 11.47 11.72
CA ASN A 175 -14.87 11.34 10.98
C ASN A 175 -14.58 11.25 9.46
N ARG A 176 -15.63 10.91 8.70
CA ARG A 176 -15.55 10.72 7.24
C ARG A 176 -15.16 12.00 6.50
N GLU A 177 -15.68 13.15 6.93
CA GLU A 177 -15.39 14.45 6.30
C GLU A 177 -13.92 14.82 6.40
N ASN A 178 -13.32 14.67 7.59
CA ASN A 178 -11.88 14.89 7.80
C ASN A 178 -11.03 13.91 6.98
N ALA A 179 -11.45 12.65 6.89
CA ALA A 179 -10.78 11.66 6.05
C ALA A 179 -10.75 12.10 4.58
N MET A 180 -11.93 12.46 4.03
CA MET A 180 -12.07 12.91 2.65
C MET A 180 -11.23 14.17 2.38
N GLU A 181 -11.27 15.17 3.26
CA GLU A 181 -10.49 16.40 3.11
C GLU A 181 -8.99 16.10 3.09
N ARG A 182 -8.50 15.35 4.07
CA ARG A 182 -7.07 15.05 4.20
C ARG A 182 -6.57 14.14 3.06
N MET A 183 -7.34 13.13 2.66
CA MET A 183 -7.00 12.27 1.52
C MET A 183 -6.97 13.03 0.19
N LYS A 184 -7.91 13.96 -0.02
CA LYS A 184 -7.94 14.82 -1.21
C LYS A 184 -6.80 15.85 -1.24
N SER A 185 -6.32 16.31 -0.08
CA SER A 185 -5.32 17.37 0.01
C SER A 185 -3.95 16.99 -0.57
N ILE A 186 -3.64 15.68 -0.70
CA ILE A 186 -2.39 15.20 -1.28
C ILE A 186 -2.48 15.01 -2.81
N LEU A 187 -3.68 14.91 -3.40
CA LEU A 187 -3.90 14.65 -4.83
C LEU A 187 -3.12 15.60 -5.78
N PRO A 188 -2.95 16.91 -5.50
CA PRO A 188 -2.17 17.78 -6.36
C PRO A 188 -0.70 17.38 -6.56
N PHE A 189 -0.19 16.47 -5.76
CA PHE A 189 1.17 15.97 -5.83
C PHE A 189 1.27 14.58 -6.45
N VAL A 190 0.15 13.89 -6.63
CA VAL A 190 0.09 12.49 -7.05
C VAL A 190 0.22 12.37 -8.56
N ASP A 191 1.07 11.44 -9.00
CA ASP A 191 1.26 11.12 -10.41
C ASP A 191 0.51 9.84 -10.81
N ILE A 192 0.56 8.81 -9.97
CA ILE A 192 -0.14 7.54 -10.19
C ILE A 192 -0.85 7.11 -8.91
N MET A 193 -2.03 6.54 -9.03
CA MET A 193 -2.74 6.07 -7.87
C MET A 193 -3.56 4.81 -8.12
N LYS A 194 -3.74 4.05 -7.04
CA LYS A 194 -4.71 2.97 -6.94
C LYS A 194 -5.75 3.35 -5.88
N LEU A 195 -6.97 2.97 -6.11
CA LEU A 195 -8.04 3.01 -5.11
C LEU A 195 -8.96 1.80 -5.33
N SER A 196 -9.75 1.43 -4.32
CA SER A 196 -10.84 0.47 -4.49
C SER A 196 -12.11 1.15 -5.02
N ASP A 197 -13.04 0.37 -5.55
CA ASP A 197 -14.35 0.87 -5.95
C ASP A 197 -15.13 1.46 -4.76
N GLU A 198 -14.95 0.94 -3.55
CA GLU A 198 -15.53 1.50 -2.31
C GLU A 198 -14.95 2.89 -1.95
N GLU A 199 -13.73 3.20 -2.39
CA GLU A 199 -13.05 4.46 -2.11
C GLU A 199 -13.36 5.57 -3.13
N THR A 200 -14.02 5.26 -4.24
CA THR A 200 -14.32 6.22 -5.32
C THR A 200 -15.07 7.45 -4.82
N ALA A 201 -16.15 7.25 -4.08
CA ALA A 201 -16.99 8.31 -3.51
C ALA A 201 -16.32 9.08 -2.36
N LEU A 202 -15.20 8.60 -1.81
CA LEU A 202 -14.42 9.34 -0.81
C LEU A 202 -13.55 10.42 -1.47
N LEU A 203 -13.02 10.13 -2.64
CA LEU A 203 -12.05 10.99 -3.34
C LEU A 203 -12.65 11.81 -4.46
N THR A 204 -13.77 11.37 -5.01
CA THR A 204 -14.45 12.00 -6.14
C THR A 204 -15.94 12.23 -5.82
N PRO A 205 -16.69 12.96 -6.65
CA PRO A 205 -18.14 13.05 -6.54
C PRO A 205 -18.88 11.84 -7.16
N PHE A 206 -18.16 10.80 -7.61
CA PHE A 206 -18.71 9.68 -8.37
C PHE A 206 -18.54 8.36 -7.61
N GLU A 207 -19.54 7.48 -7.71
CA GLU A 207 -19.46 6.09 -7.25
C GLU A 207 -18.99 5.15 -8.37
N ASP A 208 -19.31 5.48 -9.63
CA ASP A 208 -18.87 4.68 -10.78
C ASP A 208 -17.34 4.73 -10.92
N PRO A 209 -16.67 3.57 -10.98
CA PRO A 209 -15.21 3.49 -11.06
C PRO A 209 -14.60 4.22 -12.25
N LYS A 210 -15.28 4.24 -13.40
CA LYS A 210 -14.78 4.90 -14.60
C LYS A 210 -14.92 6.42 -14.49
N GLU A 211 -16.08 6.92 -14.05
CA GLU A 211 -16.30 8.35 -13.84
C GLU A 211 -15.34 8.90 -12.77
N ALA A 212 -15.12 8.13 -11.69
CA ALA A 212 -14.17 8.49 -10.65
C ALA A 212 -12.73 8.55 -11.18
N ALA A 213 -12.29 7.56 -11.96
CA ALA A 213 -10.96 7.56 -12.57
C ALA A 213 -10.78 8.72 -13.57
N GLU A 214 -11.76 9.00 -14.42
CA GLU A 214 -11.74 10.14 -15.37
C GLU A 214 -11.66 11.47 -14.61
N TYR A 215 -12.40 11.63 -13.52
CA TYR A 215 -12.31 12.81 -12.65
C TYR A 215 -10.89 12.99 -12.09
N LEU A 216 -10.28 11.92 -11.55
CA LEU A 216 -8.93 11.97 -10.98
C LEU A 216 -7.87 12.30 -12.05
N LEU A 217 -7.98 11.73 -13.26
CA LEU A 217 -7.13 12.12 -14.39
C LEU A 217 -7.27 13.61 -14.71
N GLY A 218 -8.50 14.17 -14.59
CA GLY A 218 -8.79 15.59 -14.76
C GLY A 218 -8.13 16.48 -13.70
N THR A 219 -7.77 15.96 -12.52
CA THR A 219 -7.06 16.70 -11.46
C THR A 219 -5.54 16.74 -11.66
N GLY A 220 -5.00 15.98 -12.62
CA GLY A 220 -3.57 15.94 -12.92
C GLY A 220 -2.89 14.61 -12.58
N VAL A 221 -3.60 13.64 -11.99
CA VAL A 221 -3.13 12.26 -11.89
C VAL A 221 -2.98 11.70 -13.31
N ARG A 222 -1.91 10.97 -13.58
CA ARG A 222 -1.57 10.50 -14.95
C ARG A 222 -2.02 9.07 -15.21
N LEU A 223 -2.16 8.27 -14.14
CA LEU A 223 -2.59 6.88 -14.21
C LEU A 223 -3.40 6.53 -12.96
N VAL A 224 -4.57 5.95 -13.16
CA VAL A 224 -5.48 5.53 -12.09
C VAL A 224 -5.81 4.05 -12.27
N ALA A 225 -5.69 3.26 -11.19
CA ALA A 225 -6.15 1.88 -11.11
C ALA A 225 -7.29 1.82 -10.09
N VAL A 226 -8.48 1.41 -10.50
CA VAL A 226 -9.61 1.13 -9.59
C VAL A 226 -9.77 -0.37 -9.46
N THR A 227 -9.43 -0.92 -8.29
CA THR A 227 -9.60 -2.35 -8.00
C THR A 227 -11.06 -2.69 -7.73
N LEU A 228 -11.54 -3.80 -8.31
CA LEU A 228 -12.94 -4.24 -8.33
C LEU A 228 -13.10 -5.62 -7.65
N GLY A 229 -12.32 -5.88 -6.62
CA GLY A 229 -12.31 -7.16 -5.94
C GLY A 229 -12.03 -8.34 -6.87
N SER A 230 -12.88 -9.36 -6.87
CA SER A 230 -12.74 -10.54 -7.72
C SER A 230 -12.93 -10.26 -9.22
N GLU A 231 -13.53 -9.14 -9.58
CA GLU A 231 -13.72 -8.73 -10.98
C GLU A 231 -12.43 -8.19 -11.64
N GLY A 232 -11.37 -7.97 -10.85
CA GLY A 232 -10.08 -7.49 -11.31
C GLY A 232 -9.88 -5.99 -11.12
N VAL A 233 -9.53 -5.26 -12.17
CA VAL A 233 -9.18 -3.83 -12.08
C VAL A 233 -9.61 -3.06 -13.32
N LEU A 234 -9.96 -1.81 -13.14
CA LEU A 234 -10.11 -0.81 -14.20
C LEU A 234 -8.86 0.08 -14.21
N ILE A 235 -8.10 0.04 -15.30
CA ILE A 235 -6.97 0.94 -15.54
C ILE A 235 -7.41 2.09 -16.42
N CYS A 236 -7.05 3.32 -16.03
CA CYS A 236 -7.33 4.53 -16.78
C CYS A 236 -6.07 5.39 -16.90
N SER A 237 -5.81 5.86 -18.12
CA SER A 237 -4.76 6.82 -18.47
C SER A 237 -5.25 7.78 -19.54
N ARG A 238 -4.38 8.67 -20.04
CA ARG A 238 -4.71 9.56 -21.17
C ARG A 238 -4.94 8.79 -22.48
N ASP A 239 -4.37 7.58 -22.61
CA ASP A 239 -4.52 6.72 -23.80
C ASP A 239 -5.86 5.96 -23.82
N GLY A 240 -6.57 5.94 -22.70
CA GLY A 240 -7.87 5.30 -22.60
C GLY A 240 -8.09 4.59 -21.26
N SER A 241 -9.10 3.70 -21.27
CA SER A 241 -9.43 2.88 -20.11
C SER A 241 -9.64 1.42 -20.51
N ARG A 242 -9.27 0.49 -19.62
CA ARG A 242 -9.40 -0.94 -19.82
C ARG A 242 -9.78 -1.66 -18.53
N LYS A 243 -10.84 -2.45 -18.55
CA LYS A 243 -11.15 -3.40 -17.47
C LYS A 243 -10.38 -4.70 -17.71
N VAL A 244 -9.55 -5.08 -16.75
CA VAL A 244 -8.69 -6.27 -16.79
C VAL A 244 -9.24 -7.27 -15.77
N PRO A 245 -9.71 -8.45 -16.19
CA PRO A 245 -10.34 -9.42 -15.31
C PRO A 245 -9.36 -9.99 -14.28
N GLY A 246 -9.88 -10.32 -13.09
CA GLY A 246 -9.14 -11.07 -12.07
C GLY A 246 -8.94 -12.54 -12.45
N PHE A 247 -8.11 -13.22 -11.68
CA PHE A 247 -7.96 -14.68 -11.76
C PHE A 247 -8.88 -15.36 -10.76
N VAL A 248 -9.42 -16.51 -11.12
CA VAL A 248 -10.17 -17.36 -10.18
C VAL A 248 -9.22 -17.85 -9.09
N SER A 249 -9.60 -17.66 -7.82
CA SER A 249 -8.75 -17.94 -6.67
C SER A 249 -9.55 -18.60 -5.54
N HIS A 250 -8.87 -19.44 -4.77
CA HIS A 250 -9.41 -19.97 -3.52
C HIS A 250 -9.09 -18.99 -2.38
N VAL A 251 -10.03 -18.10 -2.09
CA VAL A 251 -9.81 -17.02 -1.12
C VAL A 251 -9.72 -17.58 0.30
N VAL A 252 -8.57 -17.35 0.95
CA VAL A 252 -8.30 -17.65 2.36
C VAL A 252 -8.27 -16.36 3.18
N ASP A 253 -7.60 -15.32 2.68
CA ASP A 253 -7.44 -14.03 3.34
C ASP A 253 -7.23 -12.93 2.29
N THR A 254 -8.02 -11.86 2.35
CA THR A 254 -7.91 -10.74 1.40
C THR A 254 -6.90 -9.67 1.82
N THR A 255 -6.24 -9.84 2.97
CA THR A 255 -5.24 -8.88 3.48
C THR A 255 -4.07 -8.74 2.51
N GLY A 256 -3.75 -7.51 2.12
CA GLY A 256 -2.61 -7.22 1.24
C GLY A 256 -2.87 -7.44 -0.26
N ALA A 257 -4.07 -7.89 -0.67
CA ALA A 257 -4.37 -8.11 -2.08
C ALA A 257 -4.21 -6.84 -2.92
N GLY A 258 -4.80 -5.72 -2.49
CA GLY A 258 -4.68 -4.42 -3.16
C GLY A 258 -3.25 -3.90 -3.17
N ASP A 259 -2.54 -4.05 -2.04
CA ASP A 259 -1.15 -3.60 -1.89
C ASP A 259 -0.22 -4.40 -2.82
N SER A 260 -0.40 -5.73 -2.86
CA SER A 260 0.39 -6.62 -3.71
C SER A 260 0.11 -6.42 -5.19
N PHE A 261 -1.17 -6.21 -5.56
CA PHE A 261 -1.53 -5.78 -6.92
C PHE A 261 -0.77 -4.52 -7.31
N TRP A 262 -0.83 -3.48 -6.46
CA TRP A 262 -0.23 -2.19 -6.79
C TRP A 262 1.29 -2.25 -6.88
N GLY A 263 1.94 -2.96 -5.94
CA GLY A 263 3.39 -3.18 -6.00
C GLY A 263 3.83 -3.92 -7.25
N ALA A 264 3.11 -4.97 -7.62
CA ALA A 264 3.36 -5.74 -8.83
C ALA A 264 3.15 -4.90 -10.09
N PHE A 265 2.06 -4.13 -10.17
CA PHE A 265 1.78 -3.23 -11.30
C PHE A 265 2.87 -2.16 -11.45
N VAL A 266 3.23 -1.47 -10.37
CA VAL A 266 4.29 -0.45 -10.36
C VAL A 266 5.65 -1.06 -10.76
N SER A 267 5.91 -2.30 -10.38
CA SER A 267 7.15 -2.98 -10.78
C SER A 267 7.27 -3.12 -12.30
N GLN A 268 6.15 -3.36 -13.01
CA GLN A 268 6.16 -3.44 -14.48
C GLN A 268 6.38 -2.07 -15.13
N LEU A 269 5.77 -1.00 -14.57
CA LEU A 269 6.04 0.37 -15.03
C LEU A 269 7.53 0.71 -14.93
N ILE A 270 8.17 0.36 -13.81
CA ILE A 270 9.61 0.62 -13.59
C ILE A 270 10.48 -0.20 -14.53
N ARG A 271 10.17 -1.47 -14.76
CA ARG A 271 10.92 -2.36 -15.66
C ARG A 271 10.88 -1.93 -17.12
N ALA A 272 9.76 -1.34 -17.53
CA ALA A 272 9.61 -0.84 -18.90
C ALA A 272 10.44 0.43 -19.18
N ASP A 273 10.90 1.13 -18.12
CA ASP A 273 11.80 2.29 -18.18
C ASP A 273 11.36 3.38 -19.19
N LYS A 274 10.04 3.67 -19.17
CA LYS A 274 9.40 4.71 -19.99
C LYS A 274 8.81 5.81 -19.12
N SER A 275 8.56 6.98 -19.69
CA SER A 275 7.75 8.01 -19.07
C SER A 275 6.27 7.57 -19.02
N LEU A 276 5.51 8.07 -18.05
CA LEU A 276 4.11 7.66 -17.86
C LEU A 276 3.22 7.98 -19.06
N GLU A 277 3.58 9.00 -19.84
CA GLU A 277 2.86 9.45 -21.02
C GLU A 277 3.10 8.56 -22.26
N GLU A 278 4.14 7.73 -22.24
CA GLU A 278 4.51 6.85 -23.36
C GLU A 278 3.85 5.45 -23.29
N PHE A 279 3.18 5.13 -22.16
CA PHE A 279 2.49 3.86 -22.04
C PHE A 279 1.19 3.84 -22.81
N SER A 280 1.04 2.86 -23.69
CA SER A 280 -0.23 2.53 -24.31
C SER A 280 -1.16 1.80 -23.34
N ILE A 281 -2.47 1.89 -23.57
CA ILE A 281 -3.44 1.17 -22.75
C ILE A 281 -3.25 -0.36 -22.83
N ASP A 282 -2.76 -0.88 -23.93
CA ASP A 282 -2.47 -2.32 -24.09
C ASP A 282 -1.29 -2.77 -23.23
N GLU A 283 -0.22 -1.97 -23.13
CA GLU A 283 0.88 -2.23 -22.20
C GLU A 283 0.41 -2.18 -20.74
N LEU A 284 -0.42 -1.19 -20.40
CA LEU A 284 -0.99 -1.07 -19.06
C LEU A 284 -1.93 -2.22 -18.71
N GLU A 285 -2.65 -2.79 -19.70
CA GLU A 285 -3.44 -4.01 -19.54
C GLU A 285 -2.58 -5.20 -19.15
N GLU A 286 -1.44 -5.42 -19.83
CA GLU A 286 -0.49 -6.49 -19.49
C GLU A 286 0.10 -6.33 -18.08
N PHE A 287 0.45 -5.10 -17.69
CA PHE A 287 0.94 -4.82 -16.34
C PHE A 287 -0.14 -5.06 -15.28
N ALA A 288 -1.38 -4.69 -15.56
CA ALA A 288 -2.52 -4.94 -14.68
C ALA A 288 -2.83 -6.44 -14.56
N ARG A 289 -2.70 -7.19 -15.66
CA ARG A 289 -2.85 -8.64 -15.63
C ARG A 289 -1.78 -9.29 -14.75
N TYR A 290 -0.53 -8.81 -14.80
CA TYR A 290 0.53 -9.25 -13.90
C TYR A 290 0.19 -8.93 -12.43
N GLY A 291 -0.29 -7.72 -12.14
CA GLY A 291 -0.76 -7.32 -10.82
C GLY A 291 -1.90 -8.21 -10.30
N ASN A 292 -2.91 -8.48 -11.15
CA ASN A 292 -4.02 -9.38 -10.81
C ASN A 292 -3.56 -10.81 -10.51
N ALA A 293 -2.54 -11.32 -11.21
CA ALA A 293 -1.96 -12.63 -10.94
C ALA A 293 -1.31 -12.67 -9.54
N VAL A 294 -0.53 -11.64 -9.18
CA VAL A 294 0.07 -11.52 -7.84
C VAL A 294 -0.99 -11.45 -6.75
N ALA A 295 -2.00 -10.58 -6.92
CA ALA A 295 -3.10 -10.43 -5.96
C ALA A 295 -3.89 -11.74 -5.80
N SER A 296 -4.14 -12.46 -6.88
CA SER A 296 -4.86 -13.73 -6.88
C SER A 296 -4.16 -14.82 -6.06
N LEU A 297 -2.83 -14.87 -6.11
CA LEU A 297 -2.01 -15.79 -5.32
C LEU A 297 -1.88 -15.33 -3.86
N CYS A 298 -1.83 -14.01 -3.65
CA CYS A 298 -1.80 -13.42 -2.31
C CYS A 298 -3.03 -13.84 -1.50
N VAL A 299 -4.24 -13.76 -2.07
CA VAL A 299 -5.48 -14.10 -1.34
C VAL A 299 -5.63 -15.60 -1.03
N GLU A 300 -4.85 -16.49 -1.63
CA GLU A 300 -4.86 -17.92 -1.35
C GLU A 300 -4.05 -18.32 -0.09
N LYS A 301 -3.36 -17.35 0.53
CA LYS A 301 -2.53 -17.55 1.72
C LYS A 301 -2.96 -16.57 2.83
N ARG A 302 -2.62 -16.85 4.09
CA ARG A 302 -2.87 -15.96 5.22
C ARG A 302 -1.78 -14.90 5.37
N GLY A 303 -2.20 -13.69 5.80
CA GLY A 303 -1.34 -12.58 6.15
C GLY A 303 -0.89 -11.77 4.93
N GLY A 304 -0.70 -10.44 5.10
CA GLY A 304 -0.34 -9.52 4.02
C GLY A 304 1.03 -9.81 3.41
N LEU A 305 2.09 -9.37 4.08
CA LEU A 305 3.47 -9.48 3.60
C LEU A 305 3.91 -10.93 3.28
N ARG A 306 3.50 -11.90 4.12
CA ARG A 306 3.90 -13.30 3.97
C ARG A 306 3.16 -14.05 2.86
N SER A 307 2.02 -13.55 2.43
CA SER A 307 1.20 -14.17 1.38
C SER A 307 1.65 -13.79 -0.03
N ILE A 308 2.49 -12.76 -0.17
CA ILE A 308 2.95 -12.27 -1.47
C ILE A 308 3.80 -13.34 -2.17
N PRO A 309 3.42 -13.75 -3.40
CA PRO A 309 4.07 -14.86 -4.10
C PRO A 309 5.47 -14.51 -4.59
N GLU A 310 6.25 -15.53 -4.85
CA GLU A 310 7.48 -15.41 -5.63
C GLU A 310 7.14 -15.14 -7.12
N GLU A 311 8.06 -14.51 -7.83
CA GLU A 311 7.83 -14.16 -9.24
C GLU A 311 7.57 -15.39 -10.12
N SER A 312 8.19 -16.54 -9.82
CA SER A 312 7.95 -17.80 -10.54
C SER A 312 6.51 -18.28 -10.40
N GLU A 313 5.90 -18.19 -9.20
CA GLU A 313 4.50 -18.53 -8.98
C GLU A 313 3.58 -17.62 -9.80
N THR A 314 3.94 -16.33 -9.91
CA THR A 314 3.19 -15.35 -10.72
C THR A 314 3.22 -15.71 -12.20
N PHE A 315 4.39 -16.06 -12.75
CA PHE A 315 4.49 -16.49 -14.16
C PHE A 315 3.70 -17.76 -14.43
N GLU A 316 3.68 -18.72 -13.52
CA GLU A 316 2.85 -19.92 -13.65
C GLU A 316 1.35 -19.55 -13.68
N ARG A 317 0.89 -18.65 -12.81
CA ARG A 317 -0.50 -18.16 -12.78
C ARG A 317 -0.90 -17.48 -14.11
N LEU A 318 -0.01 -16.71 -14.73
CA LEU A 318 -0.26 -16.05 -16.01
C LEU A 318 -0.47 -17.02 -17.18
N THR A 319 -0.02 -18.28 -17.08
CA THR A 319 -0.26 -19.31 -18.10
C THR A 319 -1.65 -19.95 -18.00
N VAL A 320 -2.31 -19.81 -16.87
CA VAL A 320 -3.69 -20.31 -16.66
C VAL A 320 -4.66 -19.37 -17.38
N LYS A 321 -5.50 -19.95 -18.22
CA LYS A 321 -6.53 -19.21 -18.99
C LYS A 321 -7.78 -18.97 -18.15
#